data_ed35a32e543b7658514be5a10976539c
#
_entry.id   ed35a32e543b7658514be5a10976539c
#
_cell.length_a   1.000
_cell.length_b   1.000
_cell.length_c   1.000
_cell.angle_alpha   90.00
_cell.angle_beta   90.00
_cell.angle_gamma   90.00
#
_symmetry.space_group_name_H-M   'P 1'
#
loop_
_entity.id
_entity.type
_entity.pdbx_description
1 polymer ?
#
loop_
_entity_poly.entity_id
_entity_poly.type
_entity_poly.pdbx_seq_one_letter_code
_entity_poly.pdbx_strand_id
1 'polypeptide(L)'
;MSDSDPYQLRGVEPRHHSPDRGDGEGLLAIETSGREGSIAYWPLGDRDGEGLSGAGPRLIELEREQRTAATLAPAIERLIQELGGETGRFAAIAVAVGPGSFTGLRIGVTTAKTLAYAIGCPVIAIDSLAAMAGGCFRVRPEATEVIVALNAYRQQLFVARWKKDSWLAARDGGALAGASEVWPVAKWREVVADEGARGGLMIAGEPGVVGAGSDFGDAFKVEDGAGAGMAGRVATIIPSALDVAMLGSRLFEAGAFLSPMAVNPNYLRESAAEEKLR
;
A
#
# COMPACT_ATOMS: atom_id res chain seq x y z
N MET A 1 14.28 11.61 42.78
CA MET A 1 15.15 11.33 41.63
C MET A 1 14.22 11.00 40.50
N SER A 2 13.97 11.97 39.61
CA SER A 2 13.04 11.84 38.49
C SER A 2 13.78 11.18 37.34
N ASP A 3 13.30 10.02 36.92
CA ASP A 3 13.69 9.34 35.70
C ASP A 3 13.31 10.22 34.50
N SER A 4 14.30 10.96 34.00
CA SER A 4 14.17 11.65 32.71
C SER A 4 14.39 10.63 31.60
N ASP A 5 13.33 10.24 30.93
CA ASP A 5 13.34 9.43 29.72
C ASP A 5 14.33 10.05 28.71
N PRO A 6 15.43 9.38 28.33
CA PRO A 6 16.43 9.94 27.43
C PRO A 6 15.96 10.03 25.97
N TYR A 7 14.73 9.58 25.64
CA TYR A 7 14.15 9.60 24.30
C TYR A 7 13.03 10.63 24.13
N GLN A 8 12.82 11.54 25.10
CA GLN A 8 11.98 12.70 24.84
C GLN A 8 12.66 13.60 23.79
N LEU A 9 12.21 13.45 22.56
CA LEU A 9 12.56 14.34 21.46
C LEU A 9 12.11 15.78 21.83
N ARG A 10 13.05 16.56 22.33
CA ARG A 10 12.83 17.99 22.55
C ARG A 10 12.59 18.64 21.19
N GLY A 11 11.35 19.03 20.93
CA GLY A 11 11.09 20.13 20.00
C GLY A 11 10.78 19.76 18.55
N VAL A 12 10.39 18.54 18.22
CA VAL A 12 9.63 18.32 17.00
C VAL A 12 8.15 18.34 17.38
N GLU A 13 7.63 19.55 17.62
CA GLU A 13 6.19 19.71 17.49
C GLU A 13 5.83 19.30 16.07
N PRO A 14 4.83 18.40 15.87
CA PRO A 14 4.30 18.19 14.54
C PRO A 14 3.98 19.59 14.03
N ARG A 15 4.64 20.00 12.94
CA ARG A 15 4.23 21.24 12.30
C ARG A 15 2.76 21.05 12.02
N HIS A 16 1.89 21.76 12.76
CA HIS A 16 0.50 21.91 12.42
C HIS A 16 0.49 22.65 11.08
N HIS A 17 0.70 21.91 10.01
CA HIS A 17 0.35 22.35 8.70
C HIS A 17 -1.19 22.24 8.63
N SER A 18 -1.84 23.33 8.98
CA SER A 18 -3.04 23.69 8.22
C SER A 18 -2.57 23.70 6.78
N PRO A 19 -3.25 22.98 5.86
CA PRO A 19 -2.87 23.02 4.45
C PRO A 19 -3.11 24.46 3.96
N ASP A 20 -2.16 25.34 4.21
CA ASP A 20 -2.10 26.61 3.51
C ASP A 20 -1.70 26.24 2.10
N ARG A 21 -2.66 26.36 1.22
CA ARG A 21 -2.65 25.97 -0.18
C ARG A 21 -1.64 26.85 -0.91
N GLY A 22 -0.42 26.43 -0.95
CA GLY A 22 0.59 27.11 -1.70
C GLY A 22 1.93 26.44 -1.52
N ASP A 23 2.55 26.07 -2.59
CA ASP A 23 3.93 25.73 -2.78
C ASP A 23 4.33 24.24 -2.83
N GLY A 24 3.51 23.41 -3.52
CA GLY A 24 4.05 22.18 -4.10
C GLY A 24 4.44 21.08 -3.11
N GLU A 25 3.94 21.09 -1.88
CA GLU A 25 4.11 20.02 -0.93
C GLU A 25 3.31 18.79 -1.36
N GLY A 26 3.90 17.63 -1.23
CA GLY A 26 3.28 16.37 -1.63
C GLY A 26 3.63 15.25 -0.67
N LEU A 27 3.17 14.04 -0.98
CA LEU A 27 3.52 12.83 -0.28
C LEU A 27 4.63 12.08 -1.02
N LEU A 28 5.59 11.56 -0.27
CA LEU A 28 6.40 10.43 -0.71
C LEU A 28 5.67 9.15 -0.30
N ALA A 29 5.37 8.27 -1.26
CA ALA A 29 4.81 6.96 -0.99
C ALA A 29 5.86 5.87 -1.23
N ILE A 30 5.88 4.85 -0.36
CA ILE A 30 6.79 3.72 -0.43
C ILE A 30 5.98 2.42 -0.37
N GLU A 31 6.13 1.58 -1.39
CA GLU A 31 5.54 0.26 -1.48
C GLU A 31 6.63 -0.79 -1.66
N THR A 32 6.72 -1.72 -0.71
CA THR A 32 7.72 -2.80 -0.72
C THR A 32 7.14 -4.12 -0.20
N SER A 33 5.80 -4.22 -0.11
CA SER A 33 5.11 -5.42 0.38
C SER A 33 5.04 -6.54 -0.66
N GLY A 34 5.10 -6.18 -1.94
CA GLY A 34 5.06 -7.10 -3.08
C GLY A 34 6.44 -7.64 -3.47
N ARG A 35 6.47 -8.37 -4.59
CA ARG A 35 7.74 -8.82 -5.23
C ARG A 35 8.48 -7.66 -5.89
N GLU A 36 7.74 -6.69 -6.36
CA GLU A 36 8.20 -5.51 -7.07
C GLU A 36 7.93 -4.32 -6.18
N GLY A 37 8.97 -3.64 -5.75
CA GLY A 37 8.81 -2.42 -4.97
C GLY A 37 8.61 -1.21 -5.87
N SER A 38 8.07 -0.15 -5.32
CA SER A 38 7.96 1.14 -6.00
C SER A 38 7.95 2.30 -5.01
N ILE A 39 8.22 3.50 -5.51
CA ILE A 39 8.01 4.76 -4.80
C ILE A 39 7.19 5.70 -5.67
N ALA A 40 6.45 6.60 -5.05
CA ALA A 40 5.70 7.61 -5.78
C ALA A 40 5.75 8.97 -5.07
N TYR A 41 5.64 10.02 -5.86
CA TYR A 41 5.29 11.36 -5.40
C TYR A 41 3.82 11.63 -5.73
N TRP A 42 3.09 12.18 -4.78
CA TRP A 42 1.72 12.60 -4.94
C TRP A 42 1.57 14.06 -4.49
N PRO A 43 1.21 14.99 -5.38
CA PRO A 43 0.99 16.38 -4.99
C PRO A 43 -0.24 16.50 -4.08
N LEU A 44 -0.14 17.30 -3.01
CA LEU A 44 -1.25 17.64 -2.14
C LEU A 44 -1.87 18.98 -2.60
N GLY A 45 -3.17 19.14 -2.39
CA GLY A 45 -3.87 20.38 -2.71
C GLY A 45 -4.55 20.41 -4.07
N ASP A 46 -4.48 19.34 -4.84
CA ASP A 46 -5.20 19.21 -6.10
C ASP A 46 -6.08 17.96 -6.13
N ARG A 47 -7.40 18.16 -6.22
CA ARG A 47 -8.36 17.04 -6.30
C ARG A 47 -8.35 16.34 -7.65
N ASP A 48 -7.80 16.97 -8.66
CA ASP A 48 -7.85 16.52 -10.05
C ASP A 48 -6.49 16.00 -10.56
N GLY A 49 -5.44 16.00 -9.72
CA GLY A 49 -4.12 15.42 -10.04
C GLY A 49 -3.20 16.34 -10.88
N GLU A 50 -3.60 17.59 -11.07
CA GLU A 50 -2.77 18.61 -11.73
C GLU A 50 -2.20 19.59 -10.69
N GLY A 51 -1.26 19.14 -9.86
CA GLY A 51 -0.72 19.91 -8.74
C GLY A 51 -0.39 21.37 -9.06
N LEU A 52 -0.59 22.25 -8.10
CA LEU A 52 -0.32 23.70 -8.17
C LEU A 52 1.10 24.05 -8.66
N SER A 53 2.03 23.09 -8.60
CA SER A 53 3.42 23.22 -9.06
C SER A 53 3.65 22.72 -10.49
N GLY A 54 2.62 22.27 -11.21
CA GLY A 54 2.77 21.65 -12.55
C GLY A 54 3.43 20.26 -12.53
N ALA A 55 3.80 19.73 -11.37
CA ALA A 55 4.33 18.39 -11.21
C ALA A 55 3.21 17.42 -10.81
N GLY A 56 2.65 16.72 -11.77
CA GLY A 56 1.69 15.63 -11.52
C GLY A 56 2.32 14.47 -10.73
N PRO A 57 1.50 13.44 -10.37
CA PRO A 57 2.01 12.25 -9.72
C PRO A 57 3.19 11.62 -10.48
N ARG A 58 4.18 11.11 -9.73
CA ARG A 58 5.34 10.40 -10.28
C ARG A 58 5.40 9.01 -9.67
N LEU A 59 5.75 8.02 -10.48
CA LEU A 59 5.96 6.64 -10.04
C LEU A 59 7.34 6.19 -10.52
N ILE A 60 8.13 5.63 -9.63
CA ILE A 60 9.39 4.95 -9.94
C ILE A 60 9.27 3.51 -9.44
N GLU A 61 9.31 2.58 -10.36
CA GLU A 61 9.41 1.15 -10.05
C GLU A 61 10.85 0.79 -9.68
N LEU A 62 11.01 -0.06 -8.66
CA LEU A 62 12.33 -0.55 -8.28
C LEU A 62 12.77 -1.67 -9.23
N GLU A 63 14.06 -1.78 -9.47
CA GLU A 63 14.61 -2.81 -10.36
C GLU A 63 14.37 -4.21 -9.80
N ARG A 64 13.69 -5.06 -10.57
CA ARG A 64 13.29 -6.43 -10.17
C ARG A 64 14.47 -7.36 -9.88
N GLU A 65 15.58 -7.16 -10.58
CA GLU A 65 16.76 -8.03 -10.51
C GLU A 65 17.65 -7.73 -9.29
N GLN A 66 17.42 -6.61 -8.62
CA GLN A 66 18.20 -6.17 -7.48
C GLN A 66 17.41 -6.31 -6.18
N ARG A 67 18.14 -6.38 -5.06
CA ARG A 67 17.51 -6.41 -3.74
C ARG A 67 16.89 -5.04 -3.44
N THR A 68 15.66 -5.01 -2.97
CA THR A 68 14.94 -3.78 -2.56
C THR A 68 15.80 -2.84 -1.70
N ALA A 69 16.61 -3.37 -0.79
CA ALA A 69 17.51 -2.57 0.04
C ALA A 69 18.57 -1.80 -0.76
N ALA A 70 18.97 -2.29 -1.92
CA ALA A 70 19.99 -1.64 -2.75
C ALA A 70 19.37 -0.59 -3.69
N THR A 71 18.11 -0.72 -4.05
CA THR A 71 17.45 0.12 -5.08
C THR A 71 16.57 1.21 -4.50
N LEU A 72 16.05 1.03 -3.26
CA LEU A 72 15.09 1.97 -2.68
C LEU A 72 15.69 3.36 -2.42
N ALA A 73 16.86 3.45 -1.81
CA ALA A 73 17.48 4.74 -1.52
C ALA A 73 17.89 5.50 -2.80
N PRO A 74 18.54 4.88 -3.81
CA PRO A 74 18.79 5.53 -5.10
C PRO A 74 17.52 6.00 -5.80
N ALA A 75 16.43 5.23 -5.74
CA ALA A 75 15.16 5.63 -6.34
C ALA A 75 14.59 6.88 -5.64
N ILE A 76 14.65 6.94 -4.30
CA ILE A 76 14.22 8.12 -3.54
C ILE A 76 15.08 9.34 -3.89
N GLU A 77 16.41 9.18 -3.97
CA GLU A 77 17.33 10.25 -4.37
C GLU A 77 16.98 10.77 -5.77
N ARG A 78 16.78 9.86 -6.72
CA ARG A 78 16.37 10.22 -8.08
C ARG A 78 15.03 10.99 -8.08
N LEU A 79 14.04 10.53 -7.33
CA LEU A 79 12.74 11.21 -7.22
C LEU A 79 12.90 12.62 -6.66
N ILE A 80 13.70 12.80 -5.62
CA ILE A 80 14.00 14.11 -5.02
C ILE A 80 14.66 15.03 -6.06
N GLN A 81 15.63 14.53 -6.83
CA GLN A 81 16.28 15.30 -7.89
C GLN A 81 15.31 15.72 -9.00
N GLU A 82 14.41 14.82 -9.43
CA GLU A 82 13.36 15.10 -10.41
C GLU A 82 12.36 16.17 -9.91
N LEU A 83 12.20 16.30 -8.59
CA LEU A 83 11.36 17.31 -7.93
C LEU A 83 12.10 18.64 -7.63
N GLY A 84 13.34 18.79 -8.06
CA GLY A 84 14.16 19.99 -7.88
C GLY A 84 15.16 19.93 -6.72
N GLY A 85 15.43 18.75 -6.17
CA GLY A 85 16.50 18.52 -5.20
C GLY A 85 16.15 18.87 -3.74
N GLU A 86 14.89 19.20 -3.44
CA GLU A 86 14.47 19.63 -2.09
C GLU A 86 13.66 18.55 -1.37
N THR A 87 14.16 18.07 -0.23
CA THR A 87 13.44 17.12 0.63
C THR A 87 12.28 17.75 1.40
N GLY A 88 12.30 19.08 1.59
CA GLY A 88 11.24 19.85 2.27
C GLY A 88 9.90 19.87 1.53
N ARG A 89 9.84 19.32 0.32
CA ARG A 89 8.59 19.16 -0.44
C ARG A 89 7.68 18.05 0.05
N PHE A 90 8.12 17.20 0.96
CA PHE A 90 7.29 16.13 1.50
C PHE A 90 6.58 16.58 2.79
N ALA A 91 5.27 16.71 2.71
CA ALA A 91 4.40 16.99 3.86
C ALA A 91 4.23 15.77 4.79
N ALA A 92 4.30 14.57 4.23
CA ALA A 92 4.32 13.30 4.96
C ALA A 92 4.89 12.19 4.10
N ILE A 93 5.25 11.06 4.74
CA ILE A 93 5.64 9.83 4.05
C ILE A 93 4.55 8.79 4.27
N ALA A 94 3.90 8.34 3.18
CA ALA A 94 2.99 7.22 3.20
C ALA A 94 3.78 5.92 2.95
N VAL A 95 3.57 4.89 3.76
CA VAL A 95 4.29 3.63 3.61
C VAL A 95 3.37 2.44 3.79
N ALA A 96 3.47 1.47 2.89
CA ALA A 96 2.80 0.18 3.05
C ALA A 96 3.41 -0.56 4.25
N VAL A 97 2.57 -0.83 5.25
CA VAL A 97 3.00 -1.53 6.47
C VAL A 97 2.67 -3.02 6.46
N GLY A 98 2.03 -3.52 5.42
CA GLY A 98 1.61 -4.91 5.28
C GLY A 98 0.09 -5.07 5.16
N PRO A 99 -0.33 -6.33 4.96
CA PRO A 99 0.49 -7.54 4.91
C PRO A 99 1.33 -7.65 3.63
N GLY A 100 2.36 -8.53 3.65
CA GLY A 100 3.20 -8.75 2.49
C GLY A 100 4.57 -9.35 2.82
N SER A 101 5.55 -9.11 1.95
CA SER A 101 6.93 -9.56 2.11
C SER A 101 7.56 -9.07 3.42
N PHE A 102 7.92 -9.99 4.31
CA PHE A 102 8.55 -9.67 5.61
C PHE A 102 9.80 -8.80 5.48
N THR A 103 10.70 -9.17 4.57
CA THR A 103 11.92 -8.40 4.30
C THR A 103 11.62 -7.05 3.67
N GLY A 104 10.72 -7.03 2.67
CA GLY A 104 10.32 -5.80 1.99
C GLY A 104 9.70 -4.80 2.95
N LEU A 105 8.74 -5.21 3.77
CA LEU A 105 8.09 -4.36 4.77
C LEU A 105 9.09 -3.76 5.76
N ARG A 106 10.06 -4.55 6.24
CA ARG A 106 11.12 -4.01 7.12
C ARG A 106 11.94 -2.93 6.46
N ILE A 107 12.35 -3.15 5.21
CA ILE A 107 13.13 -2.17 4.45
C ILE A 107 12.30 -0.90 4.24
N GLY A 108 11.09 -1.01 3.71
CA GLY A 108 10.23 0.15 3.43
C GLY A 108 9.88 0.95 4.68
N VAL A 109 9.41 0.29 5.74
CA VAL A 109 9.05 0.94 7.00
C VAL A 109 10.26 1.58 7.66
N THR A 110 11.43 0.90 7.71
CA THR A 110 12.65 1.49 8.28
C THR A 110 13.08 2.72 7.50
N THR A 111 13.07 2.66 6.17
CA THR A 111 13.41 3.80 5.31
C THR A 111 12.45 4.96 5.53
N ALA A 112 11.14 4.70 5.56
CA ALA A 112 10.11 5.72 5.82
C ALA A 112 10.33 6.40 7.18
N LYS A 113 10.56 5.62 8.24
CA LYS A 113 10.83 6.13 9.60
C LYS A 113 12.06 7.02 9.64
N THR A 114 13.17 6.53 9.06
CA THR A 114 14.44 7.25 9.08
C THR A 114 14.35 8.55 8.30
N LEU A 115 13.76 8.52 7.10
CA LEU A 115 13.61 9.70 6.27
C LEU A 115 12.63 10.71 6.90
N ALA A 116 11.47 10.26 7.37
CA ALA A 116 10.49 11.11 8.04
C ALA A 116 11.08 11.78 9.30
N TYR A 117 11.86 11.04 10.07
CA TYR A 117 12.58 11.60 11.22
C TYR A 117 13.60 12.66 10.79
N ALA A 118 14.39 12.40 9.75
CA ALA A 118 15.42 13.31 9.27
C ALA A 118 14.87 14.62 8.72
N ILE A 119 13.72 14.57 8.01
CA ILE A 119 13.10 15.76 7.42
C ILE A 119 12.02 16.41 8.33
N GLY A 120 11.69 15.79 9.46
CA GLY A 120 10.75 16.32 10.44
C GLY A 120 9.28 16.26 9.98
N CYS A 121 8.87 15.25 9.21
CA CYS A 121 7.48 15.07 8.77
C CYS A 121 6.84 13.82 9.41
N PRO A 122 5.49 13.73 9.46
CA PRO A 122 4.80 12.54 9.93
C PRO A 122 4.83 11.40 8.93
N VAL A 123 4.45 10.19 9.40
CA VAL A 123 4.26 9.01 8.57
C VAL A 123 2.78 8.62 8.54
N ILE A 124 2.33 8.12 7.41
CA ILE A 124 0.99 7.55 7.22
C ILE A 124 1.17 6.06 6.93
N ALA A 125 0.66 5.22 7.84
CA ALA A 125 0.71 3.77 7.68
C ALA A 125 -0.44 3.30 6.80
N ILE A 126 -0.13 2.58 5.75
CA ILE A 126 -1.09 2.10 4.75
C ILE A 126 -1.13 0.57 4.75
N ASP A 127 -2.31 0.00 4.94
CA ASP A 127 -2.51 -1.44 4.70
C ASP A 127 -2.34 -1.75 3.20
N SER A 128 -1.50 -2.75 2.88
CA SER A 128 -1.14 -3.08 1.50
C SER A 128 -2.34 -3.55 0.68
N LEU A 129 -3.24 -4.35 1.27
CA LEU A 129 -4.43 -4.84 0.58
C LEU A 129 -5.46 -3.71 0.41
N ALA A 130 -5.55 -2.78 1.37
CA ALA A 130 -6.41 -1.61 1.24
C ALA A 130 -5.95 -0.66 0.11
N ALA A 131 -4.64 -0.49 -0.07
CA ALA A 131 -4.09 0.25 -1.20
C ALA A 131 -4.44 -0.45 -2.53
N MET A 132 -4.24 -1.77 -2.63
CA MET A 132 -4.63 -2.55 -3.81
C MET A 132 -6.13 -2.47 -4.11
N ALA A 133 -6.99 -2.48 -3.08
CA ALA A 133 -8.43 -2.29 -3.24
C ALA A 133 -8.74 -0.92 -3.88
N GLY A 134 -8.03 0.12 -3.46
CA GLY A 134 -8.11 1.44 -4.07
C GLY A 134 -7.73 1.45 -5.54
N GLY A 135 -6.66 0.76 -5.89
CA GLY A 135 -6.24 0.53 -7.28
C GLY A 135 -7.34 -0.16 -8.10
N CYS A 136 -8.01 -1.18 -7.52
CA CYS A 136 -9.13 -1.84 -8.16
C CYS A 136 -10.29 -0.89 -8.42
N PHE A 137 -10.73 -0.12 -7.42
CA PHE A 137 -11.83 0.84 -7.57
C PHE A 137 -11.51 1.96 -8.56
N ARG A 138 -10.23 2.29 -8.72
CA ARG A 138 -9.76 3.27 -9.72
C ARG A 138 -9.87 2.73 -11.14
N VAL A 139 -9.42 1.50 -11.38
CA VAL A 139 -9.44 0.89 -12.73
C VAL A 139 -10.79 0.29 -13.11
N ARG A 140 -11.67 0.04 -12.11
CA ARG A 140 -13.03 -0.47 -12.27
C ARG A 140 -14.00 0.34 -11.42
N PRO A 141 -14.33 1.56 -11.86
CA PRO A 141 -15.20 2.45 -11.08
C PRO A 141 -16.61 1.89 -10.83
N GLU A 142 -17.06 0.96 -11.66
CA GLU A 142 -18.35 0.28 -11.55
C GLU A 142 -18.38 -0.80 -10.44
N ALA A 143 -17.24 -1.26 -9.96
CA ALA A 143 -17.18 -2.24 -8.90
C ALA A 143 -17.73 -1.65 -7.59
N THR A 144 -18.66 -2.37 -6.96
CA THR A 144 -19.25 -1.99 -5.67
C THR A 144 -18.59 -2.71 -4.50
N GLU A 145 -17.90 -3.81 -4.79
CA GLU A 145 -17.20 -4.64 -3.83
C GLU A 145 -15.92 -5.22 -4.46
N VAL A 146 -14.89 -5.37 -3.68
CA VAL A 146 -13.63 -5.99 -4.10
C VAL A 146 -13.16 -6.99 -3.06
N ILE A 147 -12.64 -8.12 -3.52
CA ILE A 147 -11.85 -9.06 -2.74
C ILE A 147 -10.45 -9.09 -3.32
N VAL A 148 -9.45 -8.79 -2.49
CA VAL A 148 -8.04 -8.65 -2.90
C VAL A 148 -7.22 -9.71 -2.23
N ALA A 149 -6.26 -10.31 -2.96
CA ALA A 149 -5.38 -11.30 -2.40
C ALA A 149 -3.91 -11.11 -2.81
N LEU A 150 -3.02 -11.34 -1.85
CA LEU A 150 -1.56 -11.43 -2.03
C LEU A 150 -1.05 -12.80 -1.59
N ASN A 151 0.02 -13.27 -2.21
CA ASN A 151 0.66 -14.52 -1.83
C ASN A 151 1.29 -14.40 -0.43
N ALA A 152 0.81 -15.22 0.50
CA ALA A 152 1.40 -15.37 1.84
C ALA A 152 2.36 -16.56 1.92
N TYR A 153 2.71 -17.19 0.78
CA TYR A 153 3.49 -18.41 0.67
C TYR A 153 2.86 -19.64 1.35
N ARG A 154 3.44 -20.83 1.18
CA ARG A 154 3.00 -22.08 1.84
C ARG A 154 1.51 -22.39 1.67
N GLN A 155 0.98 -22.21 0.45
CA GLN A 155 -0.43 -22.43 0.13
C GLN A 155 -1.40 -21.55 0.97
N GLN A 156 -0.97 -20.35 1.30
CA GLN A 156 -1.78 -19.35 1.98
C GLN A 156 -1.78 -18.03 1.20
N LEU A 157 -2.83 -17.25 1.42
CA LEU A 157 -3.01 -15.91 0.86
C LEU A 157 -3.34 -14.94 1.99
N PHE A 158 -2.82 -13.72 1.89
CA PHE A 158 -3.38 -12.58 2.59
C PHE A 158 -4.58 -12.10 1.79
N VAL A 159 -5.74 -12.02 2.41
CA VAL A 159 -7.00 -11.67 1.75
C VAL A 159 -7.71 -10.58 2.52
N ALA A 160 -8.31 -9.65 1.81
CA ALA A 160 -9.21 -8.68 2.39
C ALA A 160 -10.36 -8.37 1.45
N ARG A 161 -11.49 -7.93 2.01
CA ARG A 161 -12.71 -7.61 1.28
C ARG A 161 -13.25 -6.27 1.73
N TRP A 162 -13.61 -5.44 0.77
CA TRP A 162 -14.24 -4.14 1.02
C TRP A 162 -15.42 -3.89 0.10
N LYS A 163 -16.48 -3.35 0.68
CA LYS A 163 -17.48 -2.61 -0.07
C LYS A 163 -16.90 -1.22 -0.37
N LYS A 164 -17.13 -0.72 -1.59
CA LYS A 164 -16.58 0.57 -2.04
C LYS A 164 -16.94 1.72 -1.09
N ASP A 165 -18.20 1.78 -0.66
CA ASP A 165 -18.63 2.86 0.23
C ASP A 165 -17.93 2.82 1.59
N SER A 166 -17.75 1.62 2.18
CA SER A 166 -17.03 1.44 3.43
C SER A 166 -15.55 1.80 3.28
N TRP A 167 -14.92 1.41 2.16
CA TRP A 167 -13.54 1.78 1.85
C TRP A 167 -13.38 3.28 1.68
N LEU A 168 -14.33 3.94 0.98
CA LEU A 168 -14.33 5.39 0.80
C LEU A 168 -14.61 6.16 2.09
N ALA A 169 -15.39 5.59 3.02
CA ALA A 169 -15.72 6.21 4.30
C ALA A 169 -14.60 6.14 5.34
N ALA A 170 -13.66 5.19 5.19
CA ALA A 170 -12.55 5.04 6.13
C ALA A 170 -11.66 6.30 6.16
N ARG A 171 -11.37 6.79 7.38
CA ARG A 171 -10.57 8.00 7.64
C ARG A 171 -9.31 7.72 8.44
N ASP A 172 -9.10 6.49 8.88
CA ASP A 172 -7.90 6.05 9.59
C ASP A 172 -7.38 4.72 9.02
N GLY A 173 -6.07 4.52 9.13
CA GLY A 173 -5.42 3.31 8.66
C GLY A 173 -5.82 2.05 9.42
N GLY A 174 -6.24 2.18 10.67
CA GLY A 174 -6.63 1.06 11.53
C GLY A 174 -7.94 0.40 11.07
N ALA A 175 -8.91 1.20 10.65
CA ALA A 175 -10.18 0.69 10.12
C ALA A 175 -9.98 -0.11 8.82
N LEU A 176 -8.95 0.20 8.04
CA LEU A 176 -8.61 -0.53 6.83
C LEU A 176 -7.78 -1.79 7.14
N ALA A 177 -6.84 -1.72 8.06
CA ALA A 177 -5.96 -2.84 8.41
C ALA A 177 -6.72 -4.02 9.05
N GLY A 178 -7.82 -3.78 9.77
CA GLY A 178 -8.61 -4.83 10.43
C GLY A 178 -9.36 -5.78 9.49
N ALA A 179 -9.38 -5.49 8.19
CA ALA A 179 -10.05 -6.33 7.18
C ALA A 179 -9.18 -7.46 6.62
N SER A 180 -7.87 -7.47 6.93
CA SER A 180 -6.91 -8.40 6.34
C SER A 180 -6.84 -9.72 7.12
N GLU A 181 -7.01 -10.84 6.43
CA GLU A 181 -6.99 -12.22 6.96
C GLU A 181 -5.96 -13.09 6.24
N VAL A 182 -5.59 -14.23 6.85
CA VAL A 182 -4.82 -15.28 6.19
C VAL A 182 -5.76 -16.43 5.82
N TRP A 183 -5.85 -16.72 4.53
CA TRP A 183 -6.68 -17.82 4.02
C TRP A 183 -5.83 -18.94 3.42
N PRO A 184 -6.20 -20.22 3.65
CA PRO A 184 -5.72 -21.31 2.82
C PRO A 184 -6.16 -21.10 1.35
N VAL A 185 -5.33 -21.50 0.40
CA VAL A 185 -5.66 -21.43 -1.05
C VAL A 185 -6.95 -22.18 -1.36
N ALA A 186 -7.23 -23.29 -0.66
CA ALA A 186 -8.47 -24.05 -0.84
C ALA A 186 -9.72 -23.16 -0.57
N LYS A 187 -9.73 -22.41 0.53
CA LYS A 187 -10.82 -21.48 0.86
C LYS A 187 -10.94 -20.37 -0.21
N TRP A 188 -9.81 -19.85 -0.67
CA TRP A 188 -9.82 -18.85 -1.75
C TRP A 188 -10.49 -19.37 -3.01
N ARG A 189 -10.13 -20.57 -3.46
CA ARG A 189 -10.74 -21.20 -4.64
C ARG A 189 -12.24 -21.41 -4.51
N GLU A 190 -12.69 -21.87 -3.34
CA GLU A 190 -14.11 -22.06 -3.03
C GLU A 190 -14.88 -20.74 -3.13
N VAL A 191 -14.40 -19.69 -2.46
CA VAL A 191 -15.04 -18.37 -2.49
C VAL A 191 -15.08 -17.78 -3.89
N VAL A 192 -14.00 -17.92 -4.66
CA VAL A 192 -13.96 -17.43 -6.04
C VAL A 192 -14.93 -18.19 -6.94
N ALA A 193 -15.06 -19.51 -6.77
CA ALA A 193 -16.00 -20.31 -7.54
C ALA A 193 -17.46 -19.94 -7.20
N ASP A 194 -17.79 -19.78 -5.93
CA ASP A 194 -19.14 -19.52 -5.47
C ASP A 194 -19.60 -18.08 -5.72
N GLU A 195 -18.72 -17.11 -5.44
CA GLU A 195 -19.09 -15.69 -5.47
C GLU A 195 -18.62 -14.94 -6.72
N GLY A 196 -17.67 -15.51 -7.47
CA GLY A 196 -17.08 -14.83 -8.63
C GLY A 196 -18.07 -14.45 -9.73
N ALA A 197 -19.24 -15.09 -9.75
CA ALA A 197 -20.35 -14.75 -10.66
C ALA A 197 -21.24 -13.61 -10.13
N ARG A 198 -21.06 -13.15 -8.88
CA ARG A 198 -21.89 -12.10 -8.24
C ARG A 198 -21.69 -10.75 -8.90
N GLY A 199 -22.79 -10.09 -9.29
CA GLY A 199 -22.75 -8.75 -9.85
C GLY A 199 -22.09 -7.75 -8.89
N GLY A 200 -21.23 -6.86 -9.42
CA GLY A 200 -20.57 -5.82 -8.65
C GLY A 200 -19.33 -6.24 -7.85
N LEU A 201 -19.07 -7.55 -7.70
CA LEU A 201 -17.84 -8.05 -7.05
C LEU A 201 -16.70 -8.09 -8.05
N MET A 202 -15.56 -7.51 -7.67
CA MET A 202 -14.27 -7.61 -8.34
C MET A 202 -13.35 -8.52 -7.54
N ILE A 203 -12.68 -9.44 -8.21
CA ILE A 203 -11.63 -10.29 -7.64
C ILE A 203 -10.29 -9.77 -8.14
N ALA A 204 -9.37 -9.48 -7.24
CA ALA A 204 -8.08 -8.92 -7.60
C ALA A 204 -6.93 -9.54 -6.83
N GLY A 205 -5.75 -9.52 -7.44
CA GLY A 205 -4.53 -10.02 -6.82
C GLY A 205 -3.33 -9.93 -7.76
N GLU A 206 -2.17 -10.25 -7.24
CA GLU A 206 -0.95 -10.33 -8.05
C GLU A 206 -1.01 -11.47 -9.09
N PRO A 207 -0.18 -11.43 -10.16
CA PRO A 207 -0.24 -12.39 -11.27
C PRO A 207 -0.14 -13.86 -10.84
N GLY A 208 0.60 -14.15 -9.76
CA GLY A 208 0.71 -15.52 -9.21
C GLY A 208 -0.51 -15.98 -8.40
N VAL A 209 -1.46 -15.08 -8.10
CA VAL A 209 -2.68 -15.37 -7.31
C VAL A 209 -3.91 -15.40 -8.20
N VAL A 210 -4.00 -14.49 -9.14
CA VAL A 210 -5.11 -14.39 -10.11
C VAL A 210 -4.54 -14.37 -11.53
N GLY A 211 -5.28 -14.93 -12.48
CA GLY A 211 -4.91 -14.92 -13.90
C GLY A 211 -4.50 -16.28 -14.45
N ALA A 212 -4.34 -16.35 -15.77
CA ALA A 212 -3.93 -17.54 -16.48
C ALA A 212 -2.50 -17.94 -16.07
N GLY A 213 -2.32 -19.19 -15.63
CA GLY A 213 -1.02 -19.71 -15.18
C GLY A 213 -0.64 -19.34 -13.76
N SER A 214 -1.62 -18.94 -12.92
CA SER A 214 -1.36 -18.73 -11.49
C SER A 214 -0.88 -20.03 -10.83
N ASP A 215 0.12 -19.94 -9.93
CA ASP A 215 0.63 -21.08 -9.14
C ASP A 215 -0.46 -21.74 -8.28
N PHE A 216 -1.61 -21.07 -8.14
CA PHE A 216 -2.74 -21.48 -7.32
C PHE A 216 -3.87 -22.18 -8.12
N GLY A 217 -3.58 -22.52 -9.40
CA GLY A 217 -4.32 -23.49 -10.20
C GLY A 217 -5.47 -22.96 -11.04
N ASP A 218 -6.18 -23.88 -11.65
CA ASP A 218 -7.17 -23.71 -12.72
C ASP A 218 -8.46 -22.95 -12.34
N ALA A 219 -8.60 -22.48 -11.09
CA ALA A 219 -9.76 -21.71 -10.65
C ALA A 219 -10.01 -20.45 -11.48
N PHE A 220 -8.99 -19.99 -12.23
CA PHE A 220 -9.05 -18.84 -13.14
C PHE A 220 -8.87 -19.21 -14.60
N LYS A 221 -8.79 -20.50 -14.96
CA LYS A 221 -8.95 -20.90 -16.36
C LYS A 221 -10.37 -20.57 -16.76
N VAL A 222 -10.52 -19.51 -17.52
CA VAL A 222 -11.71 -19.24 -18.31
C VAL A 222 -11.76 -20.33 -19.37
N GLU A 223 -12.42 -21.46 -19.09
CA GLU A 223 -12.79 -22.40 -20.16
C GLU A 223 -13.73 -21.65 -21.09
N ASP A 224 -13.41 -21.68 -22.38
CA ASP A 224 -14.23 -21.10 -23.44
C ASP A 224 -15.66 -21.62 -23.33
N GLY A 225 -16.54 -20.86 -22.69
CA GLY A 225 -17.95 -21.18 -22.52
C GLY A 225 -18.57 -20.85 -21.18
N ALA A 226 -17.86 -21.00 -20.04
CA ALA A 226 -18.36 -20.60 -18.73
C ALA A 226 -17.79 -19.23 -18.28
N GLY A 227 -16.79 -18.73 -18.98
CA GLY A 227 -15.98 -17.59 -18.56
C GLY A 227 -16.48 -16.22 -18.95
N ALA A 228 -17.51 -16.11 -19.78
CA ALA A 228 -18.04 -14.80 -20.20
C ALA A 228 -18.56 -13.95 -19.00
N GLY A 229 -18.95 -14.61 -17.90
CA GLY A 229 -19.39 -13.94 -16.67
C GLY A 229 -18.27 -13.44 -15.76
N MET A 230 -17.06 -14.03 -15.82
CA MET A 230 -15.93 -13.71 -14.94
C MET A 230 -14.85 -12.87 -15.60
N ALA A 231 -14.71 -12.90 -16.93
CA ALA A 231 -13.61 -12.24 -17.65
C ALA A 231 -13.49 -10.73 -17.41
N GLY A 232 -14.59 -10.05 -17.06
CA GLY A 232 -14.59 -8.64 -16.70
C GLY A 232 -14.48 -8.36 -15.18
N ARG A 233 -14.39 -9.40 -14.34
CA ARG A 233 -14.47 -9.29 -12.88
C ARG A 233 -13.18 -9.68 -12.16
N VAL A 234 -12.21 -10.17 -12.88
CA VAL A 234 -10.89 -10.48 -12.37
C VAL A 234 -9.90 -9.44 -12.85
N ALA A 235 -9.13 -8.87 -11.94
CA ALA A 235 -8.09 -7.91 -12.24
C ALA A 235 -6.75 -8.36 -11.65
N THR A 236 -5.72 -8.38 -12.47
CA THR A 236 -4.36 -8.47 -11.98
C THR A 236 -3.95 -7.10 -11.47
N ILE A 237 -3.72 -7.01 -10.17
CA ILE A 237 -3.27 -5.79 -9.49
C ILE A 237 -2.04 -6.15 -8.67
N ILE A 238 -0.94 -5.47 -8.95
CA ILE A 238 0.27 -5.53 -8.13
C ILE A 238 0.27 -4.38 -7.12
N PRO A 239 0.82 -4.58 -5.92
CA PRO A 239 1.03 -3.48 -4.98
C PRO A 239 1.81 -2.34 -5.65
N SER A 240 1.32 -1.12 -5.52
CA SER A 240 1.92 0.06 -6.16
C SER A 240 1.99 1.24 -5.20
N ALA A 241 3.13 1.94 -5.22
CA ALA A 241 3.29 3.17 -4.46
C ALA A 241 2.30 4.28 -4.89
N LEU A 242 1.79 4.23 -6.12
CA LEU A 242 0.75 5.16 -6.56
C LEU A 242 -0.57 4.94 -5.80
N ASP A 243 -0.97 3.68 -5.58
CA ASP A 243 -2.18 3.36 -4.82
C ASP A 243 -1.98 3.62 -3.32
N VAL A 244 -0.75 3.42 -2.80
CA VAL A 244 -0.34 3.84 -1.45
C VAL A 244 -0.44 5.37 -1.31
N ALA A 245 0.03 6.13 -2.30
CA ALA A 245 -0.04 7.59 -2.30
C ALA A 245 -1.47 8.11 -2.35
N MET A 246 -2.30 7.53 -3.21
CA MET A 246 -3.71 7.89 -3.36
C MET A 246 -4.50 7.65 -2.06
N LEU A 247 -4.30 6.51 -1.41
CA LEU A 247 -4.91 6.25 -0.10
C LEU A 247 -4.29 7.14 0.98
N GLY A 248 -2.98 7.33 0.93
CA GLY A 248 -2.22 8.21 1.82
C GLY A 248 -2.70 9.65 1.79
N SER A 249 -3.02 10.21 0.61
CA SER A 249 -3.54 11.58 0.48
C SER A 249 -4.90 11.74 1.18
N ARG A 250 -5.76 10.75 1.09
CA ARG A 250 -7.06 10.75 1.79
C ARG A 250 -6.88 10.69 3.31
N LEU A 251 -5.96 9.84 3.78
CA LEU A 251 -5.64 9.75 5.21
C LEU A 251 -4.90 10.99 5.71
N PHE A 252 -4.11 11.64 4.86
CA PHE A 252 -3.50 12.94 5.15
C PHE A 252 -4.56 14.01 5.40
N GLU A 253 -5.56 14.13 4.52
CA GLU A 253 -6.69 15.04 4.68
C GLU A 253 -7.50 14.76 5.96
N ALA A 254 -7.56 13.49 6.38
CA ALA A 254 -8.21 13.06 7.61
C ALA A 254 -7.37 13.26 8.88
N GLY A 255 -6.10 13.66 8.75
CA GLY A 255 -5.19 13.84 9.89
C GLY A 255 -4.69 12.53 10.51
N ALA A 256 -4.70 11.43 9.76
CA ALA A 256 -4.29 10.10 10.23
C ALA A 256 -2.75 9.95 10.27
N PHE A 257 -2.10 10.74 11.10
CA PHE A 257 -0.66 10.81 11.22
C PHE A 257 -0.13 9.96 12.37
N LEU A 258 1.03 9.36 12.14
CA LEU A 258 1.82 8.69 13.15
C LEU A 258 3.19 9.37 13.26
N SER A 259 3.72 9.41 14.49
CA SER A 259 5.15 9.75 14.64
C SER A 259 6.00 8.68 13.94
N PRO A 260 7.15 9.04 13.38
CA PRO A 260 8.01 8.06 12.72
C PRO A 260 8.36 6.86 13.60
N MET A 261 8.47 7.06 14.92
CA MET A 261 8.81 5.99 15.86
C MET A 261 7.65 5.03 16.14
N ALA A 262 6.40 5.46 15.97
CA ALA A 262 5.21 4.65 16.25
C ALA A 262 4.87 3.67 15.11
N VAL A 263 5.40 3.87 13.91
CA VAL A 263 5.09 3.02 12.74
C VAL A 263 5.81 1.68 12.86
N ASN A 264 5.06 0.60 12.70
CA ASN A 264 5.60 -0.76 12.69
C ASN A 264 4.97 -1.56 11.55
N PRO A 265 5.69 -2.55 10.99
CA PRO A 265 5.09 -3.48 10.04
C PRO A 265 3.95 -4.27 10.68
N ASN A 266 2.87 -4.47 9.92
CA ASN A 266 1.76 -5.33 10.30
C ASN A 266 2.02 -6.75 9.82
N TYR A 267 2.51 -7.61 10.70
CA TYR A 267 2.76 -9.01 10.41
C TYR A 267 1.53 -9.83 10.76
N LEU A 268 0.68 -10.13 9.77
CA LEU A 268 -0.44 -11.07 9.94
C LEU A 268 0.02 -12.52 10.12
N ARG A 269 1.29 -12.78 9.87
CA ARG A 269 1.91 -14.09 10.00
C ARG A 269 3.28 -13.96 10.66
N GLU A 270 3.61 -14.91 11.53
CA GLU A 270 4.95 -15.03 12.12
C GLU A 270 6.00 -15.25 11.04
N SER A 271 7.23 -14.79 11.29
CA SER A 271 8.33 -15.06 10.37
C SER A 271 8.64 -16.56 10.28
N ALA A 272 9.20 -17.00 9.16
CA ALA A 272 9.62 -18.40 8.99
C ALA A 272 10.67 -18.86 10.02
N ALA A 273 11.35 -17.93 10.67
CA ALA A 273 12.29 -18.21 11.74
C ALA A 273 11.58 -18.45 13.09
N GLU A 274 10.56 -17.65 13.40
CA GLU A 274 9.77 -17.79 14.63
C GLU A 274 8.93 -19.07 14.61
N GLU A 275 8.34 -19.43 13.47
CA GLU A 275 7.59 -20.68 13.30
C GLU A 275 8.46 -21.94 13.50
N LYS A 276 9.77 -21.90 13.20
CA LYS A 276 10.68 -23.05 13.38
C LYS A 276 11.12 -23.25 14.82
N LEU A 277 10.88 -22.28 15.69
CA LEU A 277 11.22 -22.34 17.12
C LEU A 277 10.09 -22.94 17.98
N ARG A 278 8.95 -23.23 17.38
CA ARG A 278 7.82 -23.95 18.00
C ARG A 278 7.77 -25.40 17.54
#